data_fbf5a1ada759c1f3bf13267a8a759b75
#
_entry.id   fbf5a1ada759c1f3bf13267a8a759b75
#
_cell.length_a   1.000
_cell.length_b   1.000
_cell.length_c   1.000
_cell.angle_alpha   90.00
_cell.angle_beta   90.00
_cell.angle_gamma   90.00
#
_symmetry.space_group_name_H-M   'P 1'
#
loop_
_entity.id
_entity.type
_entity.pdbx_description
1 polymer ?
#
loop_
_entity_poly.entity_id
_entity_poly.type
_entity_poly.pdbx_seq_one_letter_code
_entity_poly.pdbx_strand_id
1 'polypeptide(L)'
;NSNSITQNDVTLNKNLVSTYAEIVKSKRVLEQVISELDLDISYEELADEISVSSVNETEIIKITVSDRDAVKAKNIANVTANCFAKEVIDLYKMNNVNILDEATTATSPYNINVVKQLVIYIMIGLLLGCGISFIIFYFDRTIKSVEQVEQKIKLPILGGVQMRGNGGK
;
A
#
# COMPACT_ATOMS: atom_id res chain seq x y z
N ASN A 1 -32.90 22.65 20.18
CA ASN A 1 -32.95 22.46 18.73
C ASN A 1 -31.80 21.55 18.36
N SER A 2 -32.03 20.23 18.41
CA SER A 2 -31.12 19.22 17.86
C SER A 2 -31.28 19.24 16.35
N ASN A 3 -30.31 19.80 15.64
CA ASN A 3 -30.16 19.58 14.22
C ASN A 3 -29.85 18.09 14.02
N SER A 4 -30.86 17.31 13.71
CA SER A 4 -30.69 15.95 13.22
C SER A 4 -30.12 16.06 11.83
N ILE A 5 -28.84 15.70 11.68
CA ILE A 5 -28.20 15.50 10.39
C ILE A 5 -29.02 14.45 9.66
N THR A 6 -29.69 14.86 8.60
CA THR A 6 -30.55 13.99 7.80
C THR A 6 -29.69 13.18 6.83
N GLN A 7 -30.11 11.96 6.45
CA GLN A 7 -29.41 11.16 5.41
C GLN A 7 -29.24 11.93 4.09
N ASN A 8 -30.11 12.90 3.80
CA ASN A 8 -29.99 13.78 2.66
C ASN A 8 -28.76 14.71 2.76
N ASP A 9 -28.44 15.22 3.96
CA ASP A 9 -27.28 16.11 4.15
C ASP A 9 -25.96 15.36 3.94
N VAL A 10 -25.90 14.10 4.41
CA VAL A 10 -24.74 13.22 4.20
C VAL A 10 -24.56 12.87 2.72
N THR A 11 -25.64 12.66 1.98
CA THR A 11 -25.59 12.35 0.55
C THR A 11 -25.17 13.57 -0.27
N LEU A 12 -25.66 14.75 0.09
CA LEU A 12 -25.29 16.04 -0.53
C LEU A 12 -23.78 16.31 -0.34
N ASN A 13 -23.29 16.15 0.90
CA ASN A 13 -21.87 16.33 1.20
C ASN A 13 -20.96 15.36 0.44
N LYS A 14 -21.37 14.09 0.31
CA LYS A 14 -20.62 13.11 -0.50
C LYS A 14 -20.55 13.50 -1.98
N ASN A 15 -21.64 14.00 -2.54
CA ASN A 15 -21.69 14.43 -3.93
C ASN A 15 -20.80 15.67 -4.18
N LEU A 16 -20.77 16.63 -3.25
CA LEU A 16 -19.90 17.80 -3.31
C LEU A 16 -18.42 17.40 -3.26
N VAL A 17 -18.05 16.51 -2.33
CA VAL A 17 -16.67 16.01 -2.22
C VAL A 17 -16.24 15.27 -3.47
N SER A 18 -17.12 14.45 -4.06
CA SER A 18 -16.85 13.76 -5.33
C SER A 18 -16.62 14.77 -6.46
N THR A 19 -17.46 15.78 -6.56
CA THR A 19 -17.31 16.85 -7.58
C THR A 19 -15.98 17.59 -7.41
N TYR A 20 -15.63 17.97 -6.20
CA TYR A 20 -14.35 18.64 -5.92
C TYR A 20 -13.14 17.74 -6.17
N ALA A 21 -13.25 16.45 -5.86
CA ALA A 21 -12.20 15.49 -6.16
C ALA A 21 -11.95 15.36 -7.67
N GLU A 22 -13.00 15.35 -8.48
CA GLU A 22 -12.90 15.35 -9.94
C GLU A 22 -12.26 16.65 -10.47
N ILE A 23 -12.59 17.80 -9.89
CA ILE A 23 -11.98 19.07 -10.29
C ILE A 23 -10.49 19.11 -9.92
N VAL A 24 -10.13 18.69 -8.68
CA VAL A 24 -8.73 18.60 -8.23
C VAL A 24 -7.91 17.71 -9.16
N LYS A 25 -8.47 16.55 -9.55
CA LYS A 25 -7.81 15.57 -10.41
C LYS A 25 -7.97 15.85 -11.91
N SER A 26 -8.63 16.94 -12.26
CA SER A 26 -8.80 17.30 -13.66
C SER A 26 -7.46 17.59 -14.33
N LYS A 27 -7.36 17.20 -15.61
CA LYS A 27 -6.17 17.47 -16.42
C LYS A 27 -5.74 18.93 -16.36
N ARG A 28 -6.71 19.85 -16.40
CA ARG A 28 -6.47 21.29 -16.38
C ARG A 28 -5.76 21.76 -15.10
N VAL A 29 -6.20 21.29 -13.93
CA VAL A 29 -5.58 21.62 -12.64
C VAL A 29 -4.20 20.98 -12.53
N LEU A 30 -4.09 19.68 -12.86
CA LEU A 30 -2.83 18.95 -12.68
C LEU A 30 -1.74 19.38 -13.66
N GLU A 31 -2.08 19.74 -14.90
CA GLU A 31 -1.11 20.32 -15.85
C GLU A 31 -0.59 21.69 -15.37
N GLN A 32 -1.42 22.49 -14.71
CA GLN A 32 -0.95 23.73 -14.08
C GLN A 32 0.04 23.44 -12.95
N VAL A 33 -0.24 22.47 -12.10
CA VAL A 33 0.67 22.04 -11.01
C VAL A 33 2.00 21.54 -11.56
N ILE A 34 1.96 20.69 -12.58
CA ILE A 34 3.15 20.15 -13.26
C ILE A 34 3.99 21.30 -13.82
N SER A 35 3.35 22.24 -14.50
CA SER A 35 4.04 23.40 -15.09
C SER A 35 4.61 24.36 -14.04
N GLU A 36 3.90 24.59 -12.92
CA GLU A 36 4.33 25.53 -11.86
C GLU A 36 5.51 24.97 -11.05
N LEU A 37 5.56 23.65 -10.89
CA LEU A 37 6.61 22.94 -10.13
C LEU A 37 7.69 22.29 -11.01
N ASP A 38 7.61 22.44 -12.34
CA ASP A 38 8.53 21.85 -13.32
C ASP A 38 8.72 20.34 -13.08
N LEU A 39 7.61 19.60 -12.95
CA LEU A 39 7.62 18.16 -12.68
C LEU A 39 7.78 17.38 -13.99
N ASP A 40 8.66 16.39 -13.99
CA ASP A 40 8.86 15.46 -15.11
C ASP A 40 7.98 14.19 -14.95
N ILE A 41 6.68 14.39 -14.83
CA ILE A 41 5.68 13.32 -14.70
C ILE A 41 4.43 13.67 -15.51
N SER A 42 3.65 12.66 -15.89
CA SER A 42 2.36 12.87 -16.55
C SER A 42 1.28 13.31 -15.56
N TYR A 43 0.17 13.88 -16.08
CA TYR A 43 -0.94 14.28 -15.22
C TYR A 43 -1.63 13.04 -14.59
N GLU A 44 -1.62 11.89 -15.28
CA GLU A 44 -2.15 10.63 -14.78
C GLU A 44 -1.35 10.14 -13.57
N GLU A 45 -0.02 10.17 -13.66
CA GLU A 45 0.86 9.79 -12.55
C GLU A 45 0.65 10.70 -11.35
N LEU A 46 0.56 12.02 -11.57
CA LEU A 46 0.26 12.96 -10.51
C LEU A 46 -1.13 12.74 -9.89
N ALA A 47 -2.14 12.39 -10.71
CA ALA A 47 -3.48 12.07 -10.23
C ALA A 47 -3.52 10.85 -9.30
N ASP A 48 -2.64 9.87 -9.52
CA ASP A 48 -2.52 8.67 -8.68
C ASP A 48 -1.84 8.99 -7.33
N GLU A 49 -0.94 9.97 -7.30
CA GLU A 49 -0.28 10.45 -6.08
C GLU A 49 -1.21 11.30 -5.20
N ILE A 50 -2.29 11.87 -5.78
CA ILE A 50 -3.22 12.76 -5.10
C ILE A 50 -4.47 12.01 -4.63
N SER A 51 -4.83 12.18 -3.37
CA SER A 51 -6.10 11.71 -2.79
C SER A 51 -6.88 12.88 -2.20
N VAL A 52 -8.19 12.89 -2.44
CA VAL A 52 -9.10 13.91 -1.93
C VAL A 52 -10.16 13.25 -1.06
N SER A 53 -10.38 13.78 0.13
CA SER A 53 -11.35 13.26 1.08
C SER A 53 -12.06 14.39 1.85
N SER A 54 -13.23 14.11 2.39
CA SER A 54 -13.91 14.99 3.33
C SER A 54 -13.33 14.85 4.74
N VAL A 55 -13.33 15.93 5.48
CA VAL A 55 -12.97 15.92 6.90
C VAL A 55 -14.26 15.77 7.72
N ASN A 56 -14.38 14.67 8.46
CA ASN A 56 -15.52 14.39 9.36
C ASN A 56 -16.90 14.57 8.71
N GLU A 57 -17.06 14.19 7.44
CA GLU A 57 -18.31 14.34 6.67
C GLU A 57 -18.81 15.80 6.55
N THR A 58 -17.89 16.77 6.65
CA THR A 58 -18.15 18.19 6.43
C THR A 58 -17.89 18.60 4.98
N GLU A 59 -18.17 19.87 4.67
CA GLU A 59 -17.81 20.48 3.37
C GLU A 59 -16.30 20.77 3.23
N ILE A 60 -15.52 20.52 4.29
CA ILE A 60 -14.07 20.70 4.27
C ILE A 60 -13.44 19.54 3.51
N ILE A 61 -12.71 19.85 2.46
CA ILE A 61 -11.95 18.86 1.71
C ILE A 61 -10.48 18.85 2.13
N LYS A 62 -9.93 17.65 2.22
CA LYS A 62 -8.52 17.40 2.49
C LYS A 62 -7.86 16.84 1.24
N ILE A 63 -6.87 17.54 0.73
CA ILE A 63 -5.99 17.07 -0.34
C ILE A 63 -4.77 16.43 0.31
N THR A 64 -4.49 15.18 -0.04
CA THR A 64 -3.34 14.42 0.45
C THR A 64 -2.49 14.01 -0.74
N VAL A 65 -1.19 14.27 -0.68
CA VAL A 65 -0.23 13.88 -1.70
C VAL A 65 0.74 12.85 -1.13
N SER A 66 0.99 11.78 -1.89
CA SER A 66 1.87 10.69 -1.53
C SER A 66 3.07 10.67 -2.46
N ASP A 67 4.21 11.16 -2.01
CA ASP A 67 5.50 11.11 -2.73
C ASP A 67 6.57 10.53 -1.79
N ARG A 68 7.67 10.05 -2.36
CA ARG A 68 8.83 9.57 -1.61
C ARG A 68 9.59 10.69 -0.92
N ASP A 69 9.53 11.89 -1.48
CA ASP A 69 10.12 13.12 -0.93
C ASP A 69 9.02 13.94 -0.23
N ALA A 70 9.12 14.05 1.09
CA ALA A 70 8.15 14.76 1.91
C ALA A 70 8.10 16.28 1.60
N VAL A 71 9.19 16.88 1.14
CA VAL A 71 9.22 18.30 0.74
C VAL A 71 8.51 18.48 -0.58
N LYS A 72 8.75 17.58 -1.54
CA LYS A 72 8.07 17.57 -2.84
C LYS A 72 6.56 17.35 -2.64
N ALA A 73 6.16 16.37 -1.83
CA ALA A 73 4.75 16.11 -1.50
C ALA A 73 4.04 17.35 -0.92
N LYS A 74 4.70 18.06 0.01
CA LYS A 74 4.19 19.32 0.57
C LYS A 74 3.98 20.37 -0.51
N ASN A 75 4.98 20.59 -1.38
CA ASN A 75 4.90 21.60 -2.43
C ASN A 75 3.79 21.28 -3.42
N ILE A 76 3.67 20.02 -3.86
CA ILE A 76 2.59 19.57 -4.74
C ILE A 76 1.23 19.82 -4.07
N ALA A 77 1.06 19.47 -2.78
CA ALA A 77 -0.21 19.67 -2.09
C ALA A 77 -0.63 21.14 -2.04
N ASN A 78 0.29 22.04 -1.70
CA ASN A 78 0.01 23.47 -1.60
C ASN A 78 -0.31 24.09 -2.98
N VAL A 79 0.48 23.76 -4.02
CA VAL A 79 0.23 24.27 -5.37
C VAL A 79 -1.08 23.71 -5.92
N THR A 80 -1.37 22.41 -5.67
CA THR A 80 -2.64 21.80 -6.07
C THR A 80 -3.83 22.50 -5.42
N ALA A 81 -3.76 22.82 -4.12
CA ALA A 81 -4.81 23.56 -3.43
C ALA A 81 -5.03 24.96 -4.02
N ASN A 82 -3.94 25.66 -4.35
CA ASN A 82 -4.02 26.98 -4.98
C ASN A 82 -4.61 26.93 -6.38
N CYS A 83 -4.17 25.99 -7.22
CA CYS A 83 -4.70 25.81 -8.58
C CYS A 83 -6.17 25.40 -8.55
N PHE A 84 -6.55 24.49 -7.64
CA PHE A 84 -7.95 24.11 -7.43
C PHE A 84 -8.81 25.30 -7.02
N ALA A 85 -8.38 26.12 -6.05
CA ALA A 85 -9.14 27.29 -5.61
C ALA A 85 -9.36 28.29 -6.77
N LYS A 86 -8.33 28.54 -7.57
CA LYS A 86 -8.44 29.39 -8.76
C LYS A 86 -9.45 28.83 -9.77
N GLU A 87 -9.35 27.53 -10.06
CA GLU A 87 -10.23 26.86 -11.02
C GLU A 87 -11.69 26.87 -10.58
N VAL A 88 -11.97 26.63 -9.28
CA VAL A 88 -13.35 26.70 -8.75
C VAL A 88 -13.91 28.13 -8.86
N ILE A 89 -13.13 29.14 -8.55
CA ILE A 89 -13.56 30.56 -8.71
C ILE A 89 -13.88 30.86 -10.18
N ASP A 90 -13.06 30.36 -11.10
CA ASP A 90 -13.27 30.54 -12.54
C ASP A 90 -14.52 29.82 -13.06
N LEU A 91 -14.75 28.59 -12.61
CA LEU A 91 -15.90 27.78 -13.01
C LEU A 91 -17.24 28.31 -12.49
N TYR A 92 -17.29 28.63 -11.19
CA TYR A 92 -18.53 28.99 -10.51
C TYR A 92 -18.74 30.49 -10.37
N LYS A 93 -17.71 31.33 -10.68
CA LYS A 93 -17.72 32.76 -10.50
C LYS A 93 -18.06 33.23 -9.07
N MET A 94 -17.74 32.40 -8.09
CA MET A 94 -18.00 32.61 -6.66
C MET A 94 -16.73 32.48 -5.84
N ASN A 95 -16.46 33.45 -4.96
CA ASN A 95 -15.32 33.46 -4.03
C ASN A 95 -15.67 32.74 -2.72
N ASN A 96 -16.08 31.48 -2.81
CA ASN A 96 -16.51 30.70 -1.64
C ASN A 96 -15.55 29.54 -1.25
N VAL A 97 -14.41 29.46 -1.91
CA VAL A 97 -13.35 28.48 -1.57
C VAL A 97 -12.17 29.21 -0.96
N ASN A 98 -11.83 28.84 0.27
CA ASN A 98 -10.67 29.34 0.98
C ASN A 98 -9.78 28.19 1.44
N ILE A 99 -8.47 28.38 1.34
CA ILE A 99 -7.50 27.44 1.92
C ILE A 99 -7.51 27.67 3.43
N LEU A 100 -7.89 26.64 4.19
CA LEU A 100 -7.97 26.70 5.64
C LEU A 100 -6.58 26.49 6.26
N ASP A 101 -5.90 25.43 5.82
CA ASP A 101 -4.58 25.05 6.31
C ASP A 101 -3.63 24.71 5.15
N GLU A 102 -2.38 25.11 5.26
CA GLU A 102 -1.33 24.71 4.33
C GLU A 102 -0.78 23.32 4.67
N ALA A 103 -0.33 22.61 3.64
CA ALA A 103 0.34 21.34 3.83
C ALA A 103 1.65 21.50 4.62
N THR A 104 1.86 20.60 5.58
CA THR A 104 3.09 20.53 6.36
C THR A 104 3.93 19.33 5.90
N THR A 105 5.25 19.44 6.05
CA THR A 105 6.15 18.33 5.72
C THR A 105 5.90 17.16 6.67
N ALA A 106 5.62 15.97 6.10
CA ALA A 106 5.45 14.77 6.89
C ALA A 106 6.76 14.39 7.59
N THR A 107 6.69 14.16 8.89
CA THR A 107 7.85 13.75 9.71
C THR A 107 8.02 12.24 9.80
N SER A 108 7.03 11.48 9.33
CA SER A 108 7.03 10.02 9.32
C SER A 108 6.34 9.47 8.06
N PRO A 109 6.77 8.30 7.56
CA PRO A 109 6.13 7.68 6.39
C PRO A 109 4.66 7.34 6.67
N TYR A 110 3.77 7.76 5.78
CA TYR A 110 2.32 7.61 5.95
C TYR A 110 1.80 6.17 5.74
N ASN A 111 2.43 5.38 4.88
CA ASN A 111 1.83 4.11 4.40
C ASN A 111 2.69 2.86 4.66
N ILE A 112 3.59 2.89 5.62
CA ILE A 112 4.34 1.69 5.99
C ILE A 112 3.57 0.93 7.07
N ASN A 113 2.71 0.03 6.65
CA ASN A 113 2.13 -0.96 7.56
C ASN A 113 3.14 -2.09 7.80
N VAL A 114 4.06 -1.86 8.74
CA VAL A 114 5.15 -2.80 9.09
C VAL A 114 4.60 -4.18 9.43
N VAL A 115 3.46 -4.25 10.09
CA VAL A 115 2.82 -5.52 10.47
C VAL A 115 2.38 -6.31 9.23
N LYS A 116 1.73 -5.66 8.26
CA LYS A 116 1.30 -6.30 7.00
C LYS A 116 2.51 -6.81 6.21
N GLN A 117 3.58 -6.03 6.15
CA GLN A 117 4.79 -6.38 5.43
C GLN A 117 5.51 -7.57 6.10
N LEU A 118 5.57 -7.57 7.44
CA LEU A 118 6.12 -8.68 8.22
C LEU A 118 5.36 -9.99 7.96
N VAL A 119 4.02 -9.95 7.98
CA VAL A 119 3.18 -11.14 7.70
C VAL A 119 3.45 -11.68 6.30
N ILE A 120 3.58 -10.82 5.28
CA ILE A 120 3.89 -11.25 3.91
C ILE A 120 5.25 -11.95 3.85
N TYR A 121 6.29 -11.40 4.49
CA TYR A 121 7.62 -12.04 4.51
C TYR A 121 7.63 -13.37 5.24
N ILE A 122 6.90 -13.49 6.36
CA ILE A 122 6.74 -14.77 7.09
C ILE A 122 6.06 -15.81 6.19
N MET A 123 4.99 -15.44 5.48
CA MET A 123 4.30 -16.36 4.57
C MET A 123 5.20 -16.84 3.43
N ILE A 124 5.97 -15.95 2.82
CA ILE A 124 6.92 -16.30 1.78
C ILE A 124 8.02 -17.23 2.32
N GLY A 125 8.56 -16.91 3.49
CA GLY A 125 9.59 -17.74 4.14
C GLY A 125 9.08 -19.15 4.46
N LEU A 126 7.85 -19.29 4.94
CA LEU A 126 7.22 -20.56 5.24
C LEU A 126 7.01 -21.41 3.97
N LEU A 127 6.52 -20.79 2.89
CA LEU A 127 6.34 -21.46 1.60
C LEU A 127 7.67 -21.98 1.05
N LEU A 128 8.73 -21.15 1.08
CA LEU A 128 10.07 -21.56 0.63
C LEU A 128 10.64 -22.67 1.51
N GLY A 129 10.49 -22.58 2.82
CA GLY A 129 10.96 -23.60 3.77
C GLY A 129 10.27 -24.95 3.55
N CYS A 130 8.96 -24.97 3.41
CA CYS A 130 8.20 -26.19 3.09
C CYS A 130 8.60 -26.77 1.73
N GLY A 131 8.78 -25.91 0.71
CA GLY A 131 9.18 -26.35 -0.62
C GLY A 131 10.57 -27.03 -0.62
N ILE A 132 11.54 -26.41 0.04
CA ILE A 132 12.89 -26.97 0.17
C ILE A 132 12.86 -28.30 0.94
N SER A 133 12.12 -28.37 2.06
CA SER A 133 11.98 -29.60 2.85
C SER A 133 11.35 -30.72 2.03
N PHE A 134 10.34 -30.40 1.20
CA PHE A 134 9.70 -31.38 0.32
C PHE A 134 10.67 -31.88 -0.76
N ILE A 135 11.48 -31.00 -1.34
CA ILE A 135 12.50 -31.37 -2.34
C ILE A 135 13.54 -32.29 -1.70
N ILE A 136 14.06 -31.95 -0.52
CA ILE A 136 15.03 -32.76 0.19
C ILE A 136 14.43 -34.13 0.50
N PHE A 137 13.19 -34.18 1.00
CA PHE A 137 12.49 -35.43 1.28
C PHE A 137 12.28 -36.31 0.03
N TYR A 138 11.92 -35.68 -1.09
CA TYR A 138 11.68 -36.36 -2.35
C TYR A 138 12.96 -36.96 -2.94
N PHE A 139 14.10 -36.27 -2.83
CA PHE A 139 15.39 -36.73 -3.31
C PHE A 139 16.16 -37.59 -2.30
N ASP A 140 15.70 -37.65 -1.04
CA ASP A 140 16.31 -38.53 -0.02
C ASP A 140 15.98 -39.99 -0.30
N ARG A 141 16.87 -40.62 -1.04
CA ARG A 141 16.82 -42.07 -1.33
C ARG A 141 17.50 -42.93 -0.28
N THR A 142 17.75 -42.37 0.89
CA THR A 142 18.42 -43.13 1.98
C THR A 142 17.50 -44.21 2.50
N ILE A 143 18.01 -45.45 2.49
CA ILE A 143 17.31 -46.60 3.03
C ILE A 143 17.35 -46.49 4.56
N LYS A 144 16.19 -46.23 5.20
CA LYS A 144 16.09 -45.95 6.64
C LYS A 144 15.59 -47.14 7.46
N SER A 145 15.17 -48.25 6.84
CA SER A 145 14.71 -49.44 7.55
C SER A 145 15.15 -50.74 6.90
N VAL A 146 15.25 -51.77 7.74
CA VAL A 146 15.63 -53.15 7.33
C VAL A 146 14.59 -53.72 6.36
N GLU A 147 13.31 -53.41 6.56
CA GLU A 147 12.20 -53.84 5.71
C GLU A 147 12.30 -53.30 4.27
N GLN A 148 12.81 -52.09 4.09
CA GLN A 148 13.03 -51.49 2.76
C GLN A 148 14.18 -52.19 2.01
N VAL A 149 15.17 -52.72 2.74
CA VAL A 149 16.27 -53.48 2.16
C VAL A 149 15.78 -54.85 1.68
N GLU A 150 14.97 -55.54 2.48
CA GLU A 150 14.38 -56.84 2.11
C GLU A 150 13.50 -56.74 0.85
N GLN A 151 12.66 -55.69 0.76
CA GLN A 151 11.80 -55.49 -0.42
C GLN A 151 12.57 -55.19 -1.71
N LYS A 152 13.71 -54.47 -1.61
CA LYS A 152 14.53 -54.13 -2.79
C LYS A 152 15.45 -55.27 -3.24
N ILE A 153 16.02 -56.01 -2.32
CA ILE A 153 17.04 -57.04 -2.63
C ILE A 153 16.39 -58.44 -2.76
N LYS A 154 15.15 -58.63 -2.26
CA LYS A 154 14.41 -59.90 -2.26
C LYS A 154 15.19 -61.07 -1.60
N LEU A 155 16.08 -60.77 -0.68
CA LEU A 155 16.84 -61.73 0.11
C LEU A 155 16.58 -61.49 1.60
N PRO A 156 16.37 -62.57 2.42
CA PRO A 156 16.19 -62.43 3.86
C PRO A 156 17.46 -61.91 4.52
N ILE A 157 17.34 -60.93 5.37
CA ILE A 157 18.47 -60.37 6.13
C ILE A 157 18.73 -61.26 7.34
N LEU A 158 19.88 -61.89 7.35
CA LEU A 158 20.29 -62.88 8.41
C LEU A 158 20.80 -62.22 9.70
N GLY A 159 20.97 -60.86 9.70
CA GLY A 159 21.39 -60.14 10.90
C GLY A 159 21.85 -58.70 10.59
N GLY A 160 21.67 -57.78 11.53
CA GLY A 160 22.17 -56.42 11.49
C GLY A 160 23.29 -56.23 12.53
N VAL A 161 24.43 -55.71 12.10
CA VAL A 161 25.52 -55.32 13.00
C VAL A 161 25.34 -53.85 13.37
N GLN A 162 25.08 -53.58 14.64
CA GLN A 162 25.10 -52.19 15.15
C GLN A 162 26.56 -51.73 15.26
N MET A 163 26.94 -50.79 14.43
CA MET A 163 28.16 -50.05 14.68
C MET A 163 27.96 -49.15 15.91
N ARG A 164 28.57 -49.54 17.02
CA ARG A 164 28.68 -48.70 18.22
C ARG A 164 29.59 -47.53 17.88
N GLY A 165 29.01 -46.37 17.56
CA GLY A 165 29.75 -45.12 17.41
C GLY A 165 30.50 -44.81 18.70
N ASN A 166 31.82 -44.87 18.65
CA ASN A 166 32.67 -44.46 19.75
C ASN A 166 32.53 -42.95 19.93
N GLY A 167 31.79 -42.53 20.97
CA GLY A 167 31.70 -41.14 21.36
C GLY A 167 33.08 -40.64 21.78
N GLY A 168 33.79 -40.01 20.85
CA GLY A 168 35.00 -39.27 21.15
C GLY A 168 34.63 -37.99 21.93
N LYS A 169 35.35 -37.78 23.03
CA LYS A 169 35.33 -36.67 23.97
C LYS A 169 35.36 -35.28 23.29
#